data_ff1a30330ea479ec8203ce763147e2f7
#
_entry.id   ff1a30330ea479ec8203ce763147e2f7
#
_cell.length_a   1.000
_cell.length_b   1.000
_cell.length_c   1.000
_cell.angle_alpha   90.00
_cell.angle_beta   90.00
_cell.angle_gamma   90.00
#
_symmetry.space_group_name_H-M   'P 1'
#
loop_
_entity.id
_entity.type
_entity.pdbx_description
1 polymer ?
#
loop_
_entity_poly.entity_id
_entity_poly.type
_entity_poly.pdbx_seq_one_letter_code
_entity_poly.pdbx_strand_id
1 'polypeptide(L)'
;MFTRLATNVLAVLLGGAAFASGTALPAQSPERLFYYVDNEDSYKSFVKHVDQIDVLGPQVYTMDSLGTIWGGLDPRVKALAAKHDVKVMPLVVNEGFDQPALRKLLADTAARGRATRTMAQLCKDEGYWGIQFDIENVNFQDRDLFTAWYTETANALHAVGCKISIAVVHRPEEFAGPTGYHRFLHENWRAGYDLAAIGKVGDFISLMTYAQQTRRTPPGPIAGIPWMRAVVDYTLQFVPPEKVSLGIPTWSEHWYTRDDSSIPERARSWSSNASWEWAKGLAERHGATIQWDEKQGVPFAYYENGGVYEWLFFENARSFRAKLDLMKEKKLRGFSVWVLGPEDEGIWKER
;
A
#
# COMPACT_ATOMS: atom_id res chain seq x y z
N MET A 1 12.72 49.15 -80.59
CA MET A 1 13.67 48.52 -79.70
C MET A 1 12.85 47.88 -78.58
N PHE A 2 12.65 46.57 -78.61
CA PHE A 2 11.62 45.83 -77.93
C PHE A 2 12.18 45.30 -76.57
N THR A 3 11.53 45.67 -75.47
CA THR A 3 11.81 45.13 -74.15
C THR A 3 10.73 44.08 -73.81
N ARG A 4 11.15 42.85 -73.58
CA ARG A 4 10.29 41.74 -73.19
C ARG A 4 10.09 41.73 -71.66
N LEU A 5 8.83 41.75 -71.21
CA LEU A 5 8.45 41.47 -69.83
C LEU A 5 8.46 39.96 -69.62
N ALA A 6 9.14 39.51 -68.56
CA ALA A 6 9.09 38.18 -68.07
C ALA A 6 8.06 38.11 -66.92
N THR A 7 7.06 37.24 -67.07
CA THR A 7 6.02 36.97 -66.06
C THR A 7 6.49 35.83 -65.12
N ASN A 8 6.71 36.15 -63.90
CA ASN A 8 6.99 35.13 -62.86
C ASN A 8 5.66 34.58 -62.32
N VAL A 9 5.45 33.25 -62.52
CA VAL A 9 4.34 32.51 -61.93
C VAL A 9 4.83 31.96 -60.57
N LEU A 10 4.21 32.43 -59.51
CA LEU A 10 4.45 31.97 -58.13
C LEU A 10 3.58 30.74 -57.86
N ALA A 11 4.20 29.54 -57.76
CA ALA A 11 3.51 28.34 -57.38
C ALA A 11 3.39 28.27 -55.86
N VAL A 12 2.18 28.38 -55.33
CA VAL A 12 1.86 28.16 -53.89
C VAL A 12 1.74 26.66 -53.66
N LEU A 13 2.74 26.10 -52.94
CA LEU A 13 2.67 24.74 -52.42
C LEU A 13 1.85 24.72 -51.11
N LEU A 14 0.62 24.25 -51.19
CA LEU A 14 -0.21 23.92 -50.01
C LEU A 14 0.36 22.66 -49.35
N GLY A 15 1.18 22.83 -48.32
CA GLY A 15 1.61 21.73 -47.45
C GLY A 15 0.45 21.29 -46.55
N GLY A 16 -0.15 20.13 -46.87
CA GLY A 16 -1.11 19.48 -46.00
C GLY A 16 -0.43 18.95 -44.74
N ALA A 17 -0.72 19.57 -43.60
CA ALA A 17 -0.35 19.01 -42.31
C ALA A 17 -1.22 17.77 -42.01
N ALA A 18 -0.64 16.58 -42.18
CA ALA A 18 -1.26 15.34 -41.71
C ALA A 18 -1.23 15.35 -40.17
N PHE A 19 -2.38 15.62 -39.52
CA PHE A 19 -2.57 15.33 -38.11
C PHE A 19 -2.51 13.82 -37.92
N ALA A 20 -1.40 13.33 -37.40
CA ALA A 20 -1.32 11.96 -36.90
C ALA A 20 -2.31 11.84 -35.75
N SER A 21 -3.43 11.17 -35.97
CA SER A 21 -4.36 10.74 -34.95
C SER A 21 -3.60 9.73 -34.07
N GLY A 22 -3.04 10.21 -32.96
CA GLY A 22 -2.48 9.35 -31.94
C GLY A 22 -3.60 8.47 -31.40
N THR A 23 -3.59 7.20 -31.78
CA THR A 23 -4.44 6.19 -31.11
C THR A 23 -4.04 6.16 -29.64
N ALA A 24 -4.90 6.70 -28.78
CA ALA A 24 -4.75 6.54 -27.35
C ALA A 24 -4.65 5.03 -27.08
N LEU A 25 -3.54 4.60 -26.46
CA LEU A 25 -3.43 3.24 -25.98
C LEU A 25 -4.64 2.96 -25.06
N PRO A 26 -5.26 1.77 -25.15
CA PRO A 26 -6.35 1.43 -24.29
C PRO A 26 -5.89 1.60 -22.84
N ALA A 27 -6.72 2.27 -22.02
CA ALA A 27 -6.43 2.45 -20.60
C ALA A 27 -6.19 1.07 -20.00
N GLN A 28 -5.01 0.84 -19.48
CA GLN A 28 -4.66 -0.42 -18.82
C GLN A 28 -5.59 -0.60 -17.62
N SER A 29 -6.21 -1.77 -17.50
CA SER A 29 -7.05 -2.08 -16.33
C SER A 29 -6.22 -1.91 -15.05
N PRO A 30 -6.79 -1.31 -14.00
CA PRO A 30 -6.08 -1.14 -12.73
C PRO A 30 -5.56 -2.47 -12.20
N GLU A 31 -4.29 -2.50 -11.78
CA GLU A 31 -3.67 -3.70 -11.21
C GLU A 31 -4.25 -3.98 -9.81
N ARG A 32 -4.64 -5.22 -9.58
CA ARG A 32 -5.27 -5.71 -8.34
C ARG A 32 -4.25 -6.52 -7.55
N LEU A 33 -3.55 -5.86 -6.63
CA LEU A 33 -2.62 -6.50 -5.70
C LEU A 33 -3.35 -6.81 -4.39
N PHE A 34 -3.24 -8.03 -3.91
CA PHE A 34 -3.77 -8.43 -2.60
C PHE A 34 -2.66 -9.00 -1.73
N TYR A 35 -2.58 -8.52 -0.50
CA TYR A 35 -1.66 -9.05 0.49
C TYR A 35 -2.21 -10.31 1.14
N TYR A 36 -1.30 -11.24 1.37
CA TYR A 36 -1.54 -12.52 2.01
C TYR A 36 -0.67 -12.64 3.26
N VAL A 37 -1.25 -13.09 4.36
CA VAL A 37 -0.53 -13.52 5.54
C VAL A 37 -0.72 -15.03 5.72
N ASP A 38 0.29 -15.70 6.28
CA ASP A 38 0.26 -17.18 6.41
C ASP A 38 -0.69 -17.60 7.53
N ASN A 39 -1.99 -17.57 7.21
CA ASN A 39 -3.05 -18.10 8.06
C ASN A 39 -4.19 -18.68 7.21
N GLU A 40 -5.06 -19.43 7.86
CA GLU A 40 -6.14 -20.17 7.20
C GLU A 40 -7.20 -19.26 6.55
N ASP A 41 -7.49 -18.08 7.12
CA ASP A 41 -8.49 -17.17 6.58
C ASP A 41 -7.99 -16.48 5.30
N SER A 42 -6.73 -16.03 5.27
CA SER A 42 -6.09 -15.52 4.05
C SER A 42 -6.02 -16.61 2.96
N TYR A 43 -5.71 -17.85 3.33
CA TYR A 43 -5.67 -18.96 2.38
C TYR A 43 -7.04 -19.23 1.76
N LYS A 44 -8.09 -19.33 2.58
CA LYS A 44 -9.46 -19.55 2.10
C LYS A 44 -9.95 -18.43 1.18
N SER A 45 -9.68 -17.17 1.55
CA SER A 45 -10.00 -16.03 0.71
C SER A 45 -9.25 -16.08 -0.62
N PHE A 46 -7.96 -16.38 -0.62
CA PHE A 46 -7.16 -16.54 -1.84
C PHE A 46 -7.71 -17.63 -2.74
N VAL A 47 -7.98 -18.83 -2.20
CA VAL A 47 -8.55 -19.95 -2.98
C VAL A 47 -9.87 -19.57 -3.64
N LYS A 48 -10.73 -18.85 -2.91
CA LYS A 48 -12.07 -18.46 -3.39
C LYS A 48 -12.04 -17.40 -4.47
N HIS A 49 -11.08 -16.49 -4.43
CA HIS A 49 -11.06 -15.28 -5.25
C HIS A 49 -9.84 -15.14 -6.17
N VAL A 50 -9.09 -16.23 -6.37
CA VAL A 50 -7.82 -16.23 -7.11
C VAL A 50 -7.92 -15.60 -8.50
N ASP A 51 -9.03 -15.82 -9.23
CA ASP A 51 -9.25 -15.27 -10.57
C ASP A 51 -9.46 -13.74 -10.60
N GLN A 52 -9.58 -13.12 -9.43
CA GLN A 52 -9.77 -11.67 -9.31
C GLN A 52 -8.50 -10.94 -8.82
N ILE A 53 -7.38 -11.66 -8.70
CA ILE A 53 -6.11 -11.17 -8.17
C ILE A 53 -5.07 -11.21 -9.28
N ASP A 54 -4.45 -10.05 -9.59
CA ASP A 54 -3.38 -9.96 -10.58
C ASP A 54 -2.01 -10.21 -9.96
N VAL A 55 -1.82 -9.73 -8.71
CA VAL A 55 -0.58 -9.86 -7.95
C VAL A 55 -0.90 -10.28 -6.52
N LEU A 56 -0.31 -11.36 -6.08
CA LEU A 56 -0.32 -11.77 -4.66
C LEU A 56 0.94 -11.26 -3.98
N GLY A 57 0.78 -10.54 -2.86
CA GLY A 57 1.86 -10.02 -2.01
C GLY A 57 1.96 -10.80 -0.70
N PRO A 58 2.61 -11.97 -0.63
CA PRO A 58 2.73 -12.72 0.63
C PRO A 58 3.73 -12.06 1.59
N GLN A 59 3.30 -11.73 2.80
CA GLN A 59 4.20 -11.28 3.89
C GLN A 59 4.76 -12.50 4.60
N VAL A 60 5.81 -13.10 4.05
CA VAL A 60 6.36 -14.38 4.49
C VAL A 60 7.87 -14.40 4.69
N TYR A 61 8.56 -13.32 4.43
CA TYR A 61 10.01 -13.22 4.66
C TYR A 61 10.33 -12.13 5.67
N THR A 62 11.22 -12.47 6.60
CA THR A 62 11.72 -11.55 7.64
C THR A 62 13.23 -11.40 7.50
N MET A 63 13.74 -10.22 7.81
CA MET A 63 15.17 -9.89 7.73
C MET A 63 15.67 -9.34 9.06
N ASP A 64 16.84 -9.81 9.53
CA ASP A 64 17.50 -9.30 10.73
C ASP A 64 18.51 -8.16 10.45
N SER A 65 19.12 -7.66 11.53
CA SER A 65 20.15 -6.62 11.47
C SER A 65 21.46 -7.03 10.81
N LEU A 66 21.64 -8.31 10.53
CA LEU A 66 22.81 -8.87 9.84
C LEU A 66 22.54 -9.08 8.35
N GLY A 67 21.33 -8.78 7.87
CA GLY A 67 20.91 -9.04 6.50
C GLY A 67 20.63 -10.51 6.19
N THR A 68 20.38 -11.32 7.22
CA THR A 68 19.88 -12.68 7.05
C THR A 68 18.39 -12.62 6.78
N ILE A 69 17.91 -13.34 5.77
CA ILE A 69 16.50 -13.42 5.41
C ILE A 69 16.05 -14.86 5.61
N TRP A 70 14.90 -15.03 6.27
CA TRP A 70 14.27 -16.32 6.47
C TRP A 70 12.76 -16.22 6.25
N GLY A 71 12.13 -17.37 6.07
CA GLY A 71 10.72 -17.53 5.75
C GLY A 71 10.51 -18.39 4.53
N GLY A 72 9.31 -18.40 4.01
CA GLY A 72 8.95 -19.15 2.82
C GLY A 72 7.47 -19.11 2.53
N LEU A 73 7.11 -19.18 1.27
CA LEU A 73 5.72 -19.24 0.83
C LEU A 73 5.21 -20.69 0.89
N ASP A 74 4.02 -20.90 1.44
CA ASP A 74 3.34 -22.20 1.41
C ASP A 74 3.29 -22.73 -0.04
N PRO A 75 3.79 -23.96 -0.30
CA PRO A 75 3.77 -24.56 -1.64
C PRO A 75 2.37 -24.64 -2.26
N ARG A 76 1.31 -24.77 -1.44
CA ARG A 76 -0.09 -24.76 -1.93
C ARG A 76 -0.47 -23.43 -2.53
N VAL A 77 -0.08 -22.32 -1.87
CA VAL A 77 -0.31 -20.95 -2.34
C VAL A 77 0.45 -20.71 -3.64
N LYS A 78 1.71 -21.09 -3.69
CA LYS A 78 2.56 -20.98 -4.88
C LYS A 78 1.99 -21.76 -6.07
N ALA A 79 1.58 -23.00 -5.85
CA ALA A 79 0.99 -23.85 -6.90
C ALA A 79 -0.35 -23.27 -7.41
N LEU A 80 -1.19 -22.76 -6.52
CA LEU A 80 -2.47 -22.14 -6.89
C LEU A 80 -2.24 -20.85 -7.70
N ALA A 81 -1.33 -19.98 -7.27
CA ALA A 81 -0.97 -18.76 -8.01
C ALA A 81 -0.48 -19.10 -9.41
N ALA A 82 0.41 -20.06 -9.56
CA ALA A 82 0.93 -20.50 -10.86
C ALA A 82 -0.17 -21.07 -11.76
N LYS A 83 -1.11 -21.85 -11.22
CA LYS A 83 -2.24 -22.43 -11.97
C LYS A 83 -3.18 -21.36 -12.56
N HIS A 84 -3.31 -20.20 -11.91
CA HIS A 84 -4.21 -19.11 -12.30
C HIS A 84 -3.47 -17.89 -12.84
N ASP A 85 -2.19 -18.00 -13.20
CA ASP A 85 -1.35 -16.92 -13.74
C ASP A 85 -1.25 -15.69 -12.82
N VAL A 86 -1.45 -15.87 -11.49
CA VAL A 86 -1.28 -14.82 -10.50
C VAL A 86 0.21 -14.59 -10.26
N LYS A 87 0.66 -13.35 -10.44
CA LYS A 87 2.04 -12.96 -10.14
C LYS A 87 2.29 -12.98 -8.64
N VAL A 88 3.43 -13.52 -8.21
CA VAL A 88 3.80 -13.55 -6.80
C VAL A 88 4.93 -12.55 -6.54
N MET A 89 4.71 -11.61 -5.62
CA MET A 89 5.67 -10.60 -5.18
C MET A 89 5.73 -10.59 -3.64
N PRO A 90 6.50 -11.51 -3.02
CA PRO A 90 6.54 -11.59 -1.57
C PRO A 90 7.16 -10.34 -0.94
N LEU A 91 6.71 -10.04 0.28
CA LEU A 91 7.23 -8.97 1.11
C LEU A 91 8.43 -9.46 1.92
N VAL A 92 9.43 -8.60 2.04
CA VAL A 92 10.51 -8.73 3.01
C VAL A 92 10.33 -7.63 4.05
N VAL A 93 10.13 -8.03 5.32
CA VAL A 93 9.96 -7.12 6.45
C VAL A 93 11.22 -7.08 7.31
N ASN A 94 11.50 -5.96 7.96
CA ASN A 94 12.50 -5.92 9.03
C ASN A 94 11.90 -6.50 10.31
N GLU A 95 12.66 -7.37 10.99
CA GLU A 95 12.20 -8.09 12.18
C GLU A 95 11.66 -7.14 13.24
N GLY A 96 10.39 -7.36 13.65
CA GLY A 96 9.70 -6.57 14.65
C GLY A 96 9.56 -5.08 14.35
N PHE A 97 9.84 -4.64 13.12
CA PHE A 97 9.97 -3.21 12.76
C PHE A 97 10.92 -2.46 13.69
N ASP A 98 11.96 -3.17 14.17
CA ASP A 98 12.95 -2.63 15.13
C ASP A 98 13.88 -1.62 14.46
N GLN A 99 13.75 -0.35 14.84
CA GLN A 99 14.53 0.75 14.26
C GLN A 99 16.03 0.66 14.56
N PRO A 100 16.48 0.37 15.80
CA PRO A 100 17.90 0.13 16.10
C PRO A 100 18.52 -0.99 15.25
N ALA A 101 17.82 -2.11 15.08
CA ALA A 101 18.26 -3.22 14.26
C ALA A 101 18.37 -2.82 12.78
N LEU A 102 17.38 -2.10 12.25
CA LEU A 102 17.43 -1.56 10.89
C LEU A 102 18.59 -0.59 10.69
N ARG A 103 18.81 0.34 11.64
CA ARG A 103 19.95 1.28 11.58
C ARG A 103 21.30 0.57 11.54
N LYS A 104 21.46 -0.52 12.32
CA LYS A 104 22.65 -1.37 12.27
C LYS A 104 22.86 -1.99 10.89
N LEU A 105 21.80 -2.57 10.29
CA LEU A 105 21.84 -3.10 8.93
C LEU A 105 22.27 -2.01 7.93
N LEU A 106 21.62 -0.83 7.99
CA LEU A 106 21.89 0.26 7.04
C LEU A 106 23.32 0.79 7.13
N ALA A 107 23.95 0.77 8.31
CA ALA A 107 25.33 1.18 8.51
C ALA A 107 26.36 0.14 8.03
N ASP A 108 25.99 -1.14 7.96
CA ASP A 108 26.89 -2.25 7.57
C ASP A 108 26.71 -2.61 6.08
N THR A 109 27.67 -2.21 5.25
CA THR A 109 27.65 -2.51 3.81
C THR A 109 27.68 -4.03 3.51
N ALA A 110 28.31 -4.83 4.36
CA ALA A 110 28.35 -6.28 4.18
C ALA A 110 26.96 -6.91 4.48
N ALA A 111 26.27 -6.42 5.50
CA ALA A 111 24.90 -6.84 5.83
C ALA A 111 23.91 -6.45 4.71
N ARG A 112 23.94 -5.17 4.26
CA ARG A 112 23.13 -4.74 3.10
C ARG A 112 23.40 -5.58 1.87
N GLY A 113 24.68 -5.79 1.53
CA GLY A 113 25.06 -6.61 0.37
C GLY A 113 24.64 -8.07 0.49
N ARG A 114 24.61 -8.65 1.69
CA ARG A 114 24.07 -10.00 1.93
C ARG A 114 22.57 -10.03 1.68
N ALA A 115 21.81 -9.13 2.30
CA ALA A 115 20.36 -9.04 2.10
C ALA A 115 20.00 -8.85 0.62
N THR A 116 20.65 -7.93 -0.08
CA THR A 116 20.46 -7.65 -1.51
C THR A 116 20.67 -8.91 -2.37
N ARG A 117 21.81 -9.62 -2.17
CA ARG A 117 22.09 -10.85 -2.92
C ARG A 117 21.09 -11.96 -2.61
N THR A 118 20.71 -12.11 -1.34
CA THR A 118 19.70 -13.10 -0.94
C THR A 118 18.34 -12.82 -1.59
N MET A 119 17.88 -11.57 -1.62
CA MET A 119 16.64 -11.21 -2.30
C MET A 119 16.67 -11.46 -3.81
N ALA A 120 17.76 -11.11 -4.48
CA ALA A 120 17.92 -11.36 -5.91
C ALA A 120 17.95 -12.87 -6.22
N GLN A 121 18.69 -13.65 -5.42
CA GLN A 121 18.75 -15.10 -5.57
C GLN A 121 17.40 -15.74 -5.30
N LEU A 122 16.74 -15.37 -4.21
CA LEU A 122 15.40 -15.86 -3.83
C LEU A 122 14.37 -15.60 -4.95
N CYS A 123 14.33 -14.37 -5.47
CA CYS A 123 13.41 -14.03 -6.55
C CYS A 123 13.62 -14.91 -7.78
N LYS A 124 14.88 -15.13 -8.17
CA LYS A 124 15.24 -15.99 -9.31
C LYS A 124 14.91 -17.46 -9.07
N ASP A 125 15.31 -18.01 -7.94
CA ASP A 125 15.18 -19.46 -7.66
C ASP A 125 13.71 -19.86 -7.47
N GLU A 126 12.92 -19.01 -6.82
CA GLU A 126 11.50 -19.24 -6.59
C GLU A 126 10.62 -18.85 -7.79
N GLY A 127 11.18 -18.17 -8.79
CA GLY A 127 10.43 -17.69 -9.94
C GLY A 127 9.42 -16.60 -9.58
N TYR A 128 9.71 -15.78 -8.57
CA TYR A 128 8.85 -14.66 -8.21
C TYR A 128 8.86 -13.57 -9.28
N TRP A 129 7.75 -12.87 -9.41
CA TRP A 129 7.67 -11.71 -10.30
C TRP A 129 8.53 -10.53 -9.82
N GLY A 130 8.74 -10.45 -8.51
CA GLY A 130 9.56 -9.43 -7.87
C GLY A 130 9.61 -9.61 -6.37
N ILE A 131 10.23 -8.66 -5.69
CA ILE A 131 10.27 -8.53 -4.22
C ILE A 131 9.69 -7.17 -3.84
N GLN A 132 8.87 -7.14 -2.79
CA GLN A 132 8.40 -5.90 -2.20
C GLN A 132 9.08 -5.65 -0.86
N PHE A 133 9.65 -4.45 -0.68
CA PHE A 133 10.10 -3.98 0.62
C PHE A 133 8.88 -3.59 1.46
N ASP A 134 8.80 -4.17 2.65
CA ASP A 134 7.89 -3.74 3.71
C ASP A 134 8.74 -3.41 4.95
N ILE A 135 9.65 -2.46 4.74
CA ILE A 135 10.62 -2.02 5.75
C ILE A 135 10.06 -0.78 6.40
N GLU A 136 9.62 -0.94 7.64
CA GLU A 136 8.97 0.13 8.38
C GLU A 136 9.81 0.67 9.55
N ASN A 137 9.32 1.73 10.18
CA ASN A 137 10.00 2.43 11.27
C ASN A 137 11.39 2.94 10.86
N VAL A 138 11.48 3.47 9.63
CA VAL A 138 12.69 4.09 9.08
C VAL A 138 12.80 5.50 9.62
N ASN A 139 13.83 5.76 10.44
CA ASN A 139 14.09 7.11 10.94
C ASN A 139 14.49 8.07 9.83
N PHE A 140 14.05 9.32 9.89
CA PHE A 140 14.38 10.33 8.87
C PHE A 140 15.89 10.57 8.71
N GLN A 141 16.68 10.34 9.76
CA GLN A 141 18.14 10.45 9.73
C GLN A 141 18.80 9.33 8.92
N ASP A 142 18.12 8.20 8.77
CA ASP A 142 18.60 7.04 8.03
C ASP A 142 18.11 7.02 6.58
N ARG A 143 17.33 8.05 6.15
CA ARG A 143 16.68 8.13 4.84
C ARG A 143 17.65 7.92 3.67
N ASP A 144 18.80 8.58 3.69
CA ASP A 144 19.76 8.52 2.59
C ASP A 144 20.41 7.13 2.48
N LEU A 145 20.76 6.51 3.62
CA LEU A 145 21.28 5.14 3.66
C LEU A 145 20.23 4.13 3.22
N PHE A 146 18.98 4.31 3.65
CA PHE A 146 17.86 3.48 3.22
C PHE A 146 17.63 3.58 1.71
N THR A 147 17.61 4.79 1.17
CA THR A 147 17.43 5.06 -0.26
C THR A 147 18.57 4.45 -1.09
N ALA A 148 19.81 4.55 -0.61
CA ALA A 148 20.95 3.94 -1.27
C ALA A 148 20.83 2.41 -1.31
N TRP A 149 20.48 1.77 -0.18
CA TRP A 149 20.28 0.33 -0.12
C TRP A 149 19.11 -0.15 -0.98
N TYR A 150 17.99 0.60 -1.00
CA TYR A 150 16.88 0.30 -1.90
C TYR A 150 17.32 0.34 -3.37
N THR A 151 18.13 1.35 -3.74
CA THR A 151 18.66 1.49 -5.09
C THR A 151 19.63 0.34 -5.45
N GLU A 152 20.52 -0.04 -4.54
CA GLU A 152 21.42 -1.20 -4.70
C GLU A 152 20.60 -2.48 -4.95
N THR A 153 19.53 -2.68 -4.17
CA THR A 153 18.67 -3.86 -4.30
C THR A 153 17.83 -3.84 -5.57
N ALA A 154 17.33 -2.66 -5.97
CA ALA A 154 16.62 -2.50 -7.24
C ALA A 154 17.48 -2.92 -8.44
N ASN A 155 18.73 -2.43 -8.48
CA ASN A 155 19.66 -2.79 -9.55
C ASN A 155 19.96 -4.31 -9.58
N ALA A 156 20.12 -4.93 -8.41
CA ALA A 156 20.37 -6.36 -8.32
C ALA A 156 19.19 -7.22 -8.76
N LEU A 157 17.97 -6.85 -8.37
CA LEU A 157 16.73 -7.52 -8.79
C LEU A 157 16.48 -7.35 -10.30
N HIS A 158 16.63 -6.15 -10.83
CA HIS A 158 16.48 -5.88 -12.26
C HIS A 158 17.50 -6.67 -13.10
N ALA A 159 18.74 -6.83 -12.60
CA ALA A 159 19.78 -7.60 -13.29
C ALA A 159 19.43 -9.10 -13.45
N VAL A 160 18.53 -9.63 -12.61
CA VAL A 160 18.04 -11.01 -12.71
C VAL A 160 16.61 -11.09 -13.30
N GLY A 161 16.08 -9.99 -13.83
CA GLY A 161 14.75 -9.92 -14.46
C GLY A 161 13.59 -9.81 -13.48
N CYS A 162 13.85 -9.56 -12.19
CA CYS A 162 12.84 -9.40 -11.15
C CYS A 162 12.48 -7.93 -10.94
N LYS A 163 11.22 -7.67 -10.59
CA LYS A 163 10.76 -6.34 -10.20
C LYS A 163 11.02 -6.03 -8.73
N ILE A 164 11.01 -4.74 -8.40
CA ILE A 164 11.05 -4.26 -7.03
C ILE A 164 9.94 -3.25 -6.79
N SER A 165 9.25 -3.39 -5.66
CA SER A 165 8.36 -2.36 -5.14
C SER A 165 8.61 -2.12 -3.66
N ILE A 166 7.90 -1.16 -3.09
CA ILE A 166 7.97 -0.86 -1.66
C ILE A 166 6.59 -0.47 -1.14
N ALA A 167 6.23 -0.98 0.04
CA ALA A 167 5.14 -0.47 0.83
C ALA A 167 5.64 0.77 1.61
N VAL A 168 5.00 1.92 1.41
CA VAL A 168 5.42 3.19 2.00
C VAL A 168 4.39 3.67 3.00
N VAL A 169 4.85 4.00 4.21
CA VAL A 169 3.99 4.60 5.25
C VAL A 169 3.47 5.95 4.77
N HIS A 170 2.19 6.17 4.96
CA HIS A 170 1.47 7.36 4.53
C HIS A 170 2.08 8.66 5.07
N ARG A 171 2.16 9.69 4.22
CA ARG A 171 2.54 11.07 4.58
C ARG A 171 1.62 12.04 3.85
N PRO A 172 0.70 12.73 4.55
CA PRO A 172 -0.24 13.65 3.92
C PRO A 172 0.35 15.02 3.61
N GLU A 173 1.49 15.36 4.23
CA GLU A 173 2.17 16.66 4.08
C GLU A 173 3.59 16.59 4.62
N GLU A 174 4.42 17.57 4.29
CA GLU A 174 5.80 17.66 4.80
C GLU A 174 5.86 18.10 6.27
N PHE A 175 4.83 18.77 6.75
CA PHE A 175 4.79 19.24 8.13
C PHE A 175 4.62 18.09 9.13
N ALA A 176 5.51 18.08 10.15
CA ALA A 176 5.51 17.03 11.16
C ALA A 176 4.25 17.00 12.04
N GLY A 177 3.52 18.10 12.13
CA GLY A 177 2.32 18.26 12.95
C GLY A 177 2.57 18.96 14.29
N PRO A 178 1.49 19.34 15.01
CA PRO A 178 1.57 20.28 16.11
C PRO A 178 2.05 19.68 17.46
N THR A 179 2.00 18.35 17.62
CA THR A 179 2.31 17.71 18.91
C THR A 179 3.58 16.86 18.86
N GLY A 180 4.11 16.49 20.02
CA GLY A 180 5.24 15.55 20.12
C GLY A 180 4.96 14.19 19.49
N TYR A 181 3.70 13.71 19.57
CA TYR A 181 3.30 12.46 18.91
C TYR A 181 3.35 12.56 17.39
N HIS A 182 2.87 13.66 16.80
CA HIS A 182 2.95 13.88 15.37
C HIS A 182 4.41 13.94 14.89
N ARG A 183 5.29 14.65 15.63
CA ARG A 183 6.73 14.67 15.31
C ARG A 183 7.34 13.28 15.40
N PHE A 184 7.02 12.51 16.44
CA PHE A 184 7.49 11.13 16.56
C PHE A 184 7.09 10.28 15.34
N LEU A 185 5.82 10.36 14.89
CA LEU A 185 5.37 9.63 13.71
C LEU A 185 6.10 10.10 12.45
N HIS A 186 6.27 11.41 12.28
CA HIS A 186 6.96 11.97 11.13
C HIS A 186 8.42 11.49 11.08
N GLU A 187 9.16 11.67 12.17
CA GLU A 187 10.59 11.37 12.24
C GLU A 187 10.91 9.88 12.14
N ASN A 188 10.06 9.01 12.70
CA ASN A 188 10.38 7.59 12.84
C ASN A 188 9.64 6.68 11.86
N TRP A 189 8.55 7.15 11.22
CA TRP A 189 7.73 6.29 10.37
C TRP A 189 7.50 6.84 8.97
N ARG A 190 7.51 8.18 8.77
CA ARG A 190 7.04 8.81 7.55
C ARG A 190 8.14 9.45 6.71
N ALA A 191 9.04 10.19 7.35
CA ALA A 191 10.06 10.99 6.66
C ALA A 191 11.31 10.19 6.26
N GLY A 192 11.39 8.91 6.64
CA GLY A 192 12.50 8.02 6.27
C GLY A 192 12.48 7.57 4.80
N TYR A 193 11.44 7.93 4.02
CA TYR A 193 11.32 7.55 2.61
C TYR A 193 11.54 8.77 1.71
N ASP A 194 12.56 8.71 0.85
CA ASP A 194 12.73 9.64 -0.27
C ASP A 194 11.86 9.16 -1.44
N LEU A 195 10.64 9.69 -1.50
CA LEU A 195 9.64 9.27 -2.49
C LEU A 195 10.13 9.49 -3.93
N ALA A 196 10.86 10.58 -4.20
CA ALA A 196 11.35 10.89 -5.53
C ALA A 196 12.43 9.89 -5.98
N ALA A 197 13.41 9.62 -5.12
CA ALA A 197 14.49 8.69 -5.44
C ALA A 197 13.98 7.24 -5.52
N ILE A 198 13.12 6.83 -4.58
CA ILE A 198 12.50 5.49 -4.56
C ILE A 198 11.61 5.30 -5.80
N GLY A 199 10.75 6.28 -6.12
CA GLY A 199 9.87 6.23 -7.29
C GLY A 199 10.62 6.23 -8.62
N LYS A 200 11.84 6.78 -8.67
CA LYS A 200 12.70 6.77 -9.85
C LYS A 200 13.21 5.37 -10.17
N VAL A 201 13.68 4.63 -9.18
CA VAL A 201 14.36 3.33 -9.37
C VAL A 201 13.42 2.14 -9.22
N GLY A 202 12.40 2.21 -8.35
CA GLY A 202 11.42 1.17 -8.15
C GLY A 202 10.41 1.05 -9.30
N ASP A 203 9.83 -0.13 -9.48
CA ASP A 203 8.81 -0.36 -10.48
C ASP A 203 7.47 0.29 -10.08
N PHE A 204 7.11 0.23 -8.80
CA PHE A 204 5.95 0.92 -8.23
C PHE A 204 6.04 1.05 -6.70
N ILE A 205 5.16 1.86 -6.14
CA ILE A 205 5.00 2.07 -4.70
C ILE A 205 3.59 1.60 -4.31
N SER A 206 3.48 0.75 -3.29
CA SER A 206 2.23 0.49 -2.57
C SER A 206 2.11 1.48 -1.43
N LEU A 207 1.20 2.44 -1.56
CA LEU A 207 1.04 3.50 -0.58
C LEU A 207 0.11 3.03 0.54
N MET A 208 0.60 2.88 1.76
CA MET A 208 -0.19 2.42 2.91
C MET A 208 -1.18 3.47 3.38
N THR A 209 -2.28 3.66 2.65
CA THR A 209 -3.36 4.61 2.95
C THR A 209 -4.38 4.02 3.92
N TYR A 210 -3.89 3.51 5.06
CA TYR A 210 -4.67 2.96 6.17
C TYR A 210 -3.98 3.23 7.51
N ALA A 211 -4.58 2.80 8.62
CA ALA A 211 -4.14 3.14 9.97
C ALA A 211 -4.13 4.67 10.24
N GLN A 212 -5.13 5.40 9.68
CA GLN A 212 -5.34 6.82 9.94
C GLN A 212 -5.57 7.05 11.43
N GLN A 213 -6.46 6.30 12.02
CA GLN A 213 -6.67 6.23 13.45
C GLN A 213 -6.22 4.86 13.99
N THR A 214 -5.68 4.84 15.19
CA THR A 214 -5.12 3.63 15.80
C THR A 214 -5.43 3.62 17.30
N ARG A 215 -5.09 2.54 18.00
CA ARG A 215 -5.20 2.45 19.47
C ARG A 215 -4.56 3.62 20.25
N ARG A 216 -3.77 4.47 19.61
CA ARG A 216 -3.13 5.65 20.23
C ARG A 216 -3.85 6.96 19.95
N THR A 217 -4.94 6.90 19.20
CA THR A 217 -5.75 8.06 18.83
C THR A 217 -7.20 7.87 19.30
N PRO A 218 -8.03 8.92 19.30
CA PRO A 218 -9.47 8.74 19.46
C PRO A 218 -10.07 7.82 18.39
N PRO A 219 -11.26 7.22 18.64
CA PRO A 219 -12.00 6.46 17.64
C PRO A 219 -12.20 7.24 16.34
N GLY A 220 -12.06 6.57 15.22
CA GLY A 220 -12.21 7.19 13.90
C GLY A 220 -11.96 6.22 12.75
N PRO A 221 -12.06 6.70 11.50
CA PRO A 221 -11.90 5.86 10.31
C PRO A 221 -10.49 5.25 10.21
N ILE A 222 -10.44 4.03 9.71
CA ILE A 222 -9.18 3.35 9.36
C ILE A 222 -8.54 4.05 8.16
N ALA A 223 -9.37 4.48 7.20
CA ALA A 223 -8.96 5.12 5.96
C ALA A 223 -10.10 6.01 5.41
N GLY A 224 -10.21 7.23 5.91
CA GLY A 224 -11.19 8.21 5.43
C GLY A 224 -10.76 8.86 4.11
N ILE A 225 -11.70 9.05 3.18
CA ILE A 225 -11.43 9.57 1.82
C ILE A 225 -10.69 10.91 1.81
N PRO A 226 -11.04 11.94 2.64
CA PRO A 226 -10.31 13.20 2.62
C PRO A 226 -8.84 13.05 3.01
N TRP A 227 -8.56 12.21 3.99
CA TRP A 227 -7.20 11.93 4.42
C TRP A 227 -6.43 11.10 3.38
N MET A 228 -7.03 10.04 2.82
CA MET A 228 -6.42 9.28 1.73
C MET A 228 -6.07 10.18 0.55
N ARG A 229 -6.96 11.08 0.17
CA ARG A 229 -6.74 12.08 -0.89
C ARG A 229 -5.52 12.94 -0.60
N ALA A 230 -5.38 13.48 0.61
CA ALA A 230 -4.23 14.29 0.99
C ALA A 230 -2.91 13.50 0.89
N VAL A 231 -2.91 12.23 1.33
CA VAL A 231 -1.74 11.35 1.22
C VAL A 231 -1.37 11.07 -0.24
N VAL A 232 -2.36 10.79 -1.09
CA VAL A 232 -2.15 10.57 -2.53
C VAL A 232 -1.64 11.85 -3.19
N ASP A 233 -2.28 12.99 -2.95
CA ASP A 233 -1.91 14.27 -3.55
C ASP A 233 -0.48 14.70 -3.15
N TYR A 234 -0.07 14.42 -1.92
CA TYR A 234 1.30 14.62 -1.50
C TYR A 234 2.28 13.70 -2.25
N THR A 235 1.96 12.41 -2.34
CA THR A 235 2.81 11.42 -3.01
C THR A 235 2.99 11.72 -4.50
N LEU A 236 1.93 12.18 -5.17
CA LEU A 236 1.95 12.51 -6.61
C LEU A 236 2.80 13.73 -6.96
N GLN A 237 3.29 14.49 -5.97
CA GLN A 237 4.31 15.54 -6.21
C GLN A 237 5.67 14.94 -6.56
N PHE A 238 5.92 13.68 -6.22
CA PHE A 238 7.22 13.01 -6.33
C PHE A 238 7.20 11.78 -7.21
N VAL A 239 6.07 11.10 -7.31
CA VAL A 239 5.92 9.80 -7.99
C VAL A 239 4.78 9.89 -9.00
N PRO A 240 5.00 9.52 -10.27
CA PRO A 240 3.96 9.55 -11.27
C PRO A 240 2.85 8.54 -10.96
N PRO A 241 1.57 8.85 -11.29
CA PRO A 241 0.41 8.06 -10.86
C PRO A 241 0.43 6.60 -11.33
N GLU A 242 1.02 6.33 -12.49
CA GLU A 242 1.19 4.96 -13.02
C GLU A 242 2.18 4.09 -12.23
N LYS A 243 2.89 4.66 -11.27
CA LYS A 243 3.74 3.97 -10.32
C LYS A 243 3.19 3.92 -8.89
N VAL A 244 1.98 4.41 -8.67
CA VAL A 244 1.36 4.42 -7.33
C VAL A 244 0.19 3.45 -7.27
N SER A 245 0.26 2.47 -6.37
CA SER A 245 -0.82 1.56 -5.99
C SER A 245 -1.47 2.04 -4.70
N LEU A 246 -2.80 2.25 -4.70
CA LEU A 246 -3.54 2.75 -3.55
C LEU A 246 -3.74 1.65 -2.52
N GLY A 247 -3.23 1.81 -1.32
CA GLY A 247 -3.48 0.90 -0.21
C GLY A 247 -4.94 0.97 0.26
N ILE A 248 -5.63 -0.15 0.32
CA ILE A 248 -7.02 -0.24 0.78
C ILE A 248 -7.09 -1.24 1.93
N PRO A 249 -7.58 -0.85 3.13
CA PRO A 249 -7.79 -1.76 4.23
C PRO A 249 -9.06 -2.60 4.02
N THR A 250 -9.07 -3.79 4.61
CA THR A 250 -10.23 -4.69 4.62
C THR A 250 -10.73 -5.05 6.01
N TRP A 251 -9.97 -4.71 7.05
CA TRP A 251 -10.37 -4.97 8.41
C TRP A 251 -11.29 -3.89 8.97
N SER A 252 -12.03 -4.23 10.01
CA SER A 252 -12.75 -3.31 10.88
C SER A 252 -11.96 -3.04 12.15
N GLU A 253 -12.25 -1.94 12.83
CA GLU A 253 -11.59 -1.57 14.08
C GLU A 253 -12.63 -1.39 15.18
N HIS A 254 -12.44 -2.06 16.33
CA HIS A 254 -13.27 -1.95 17.51
C HIS A 254 -12.55 -1.17 18.60
N TRP A 255 -13.08 -0.02 19.02
CA TRP A 255 -12.61 0.77 20.14
C TRP A 255 -13.44 0.50 21.38
N TYR A 256 -12.77 0.14 22.47
CA TYR A 256 -13.39 -0.20 23.76
C TYR A 256 -12.49 0.20 24.92
N THR A 257 -13.03 0.15 26.15
CA THR A 257 -12.22 0.29 27.35
C THR A 257 -11.58 -1.05 27.66
N ARG A 258 -10.26 -1.12 27.53
CA ARG A 258 -9.50 -2.29 27.94
C ARG A 258 -9.30 -2.25 29.45
N ASP A 259 -9.85 -3.26 30.11
CA ASP A 259 -9.68 -3.46 31.54
C ASP A 259 -8.27 -4.00 31.85
N ASP A 260 -7.70 -3.57 32.98
CA ASP A 260 -6.58 -4.22 33.62
C ASP A 260 -7.11 -4.88 34.89
N SER A 261 -7.39 -6.18 34.82
CA SER A 261 -8.00 -6.94 35.91
C SER A 261 -7.18 -6.93 37.17
N SER A 262 -5.87 -6.64 37.10
CA SER A 262 -4.99 -6.51 38.23
C SER A 262 -5.06 -5.11 38.89
N ILE A 263 -5.34 -4.07 38.10
CA ILE A 263 -5.41 -2.67 38.56
C ILE A 263 -6.48 -1.94 37.70
N PRO A 264 -7.78 -2.01 38.13
CA PRO A 264 -8.90 -1.42 37.38
C PRO A 264 -8.73 0.07 37.05
N GLU A 265 -8.05 0.84 37.91
CA GLU A 265 -7.80 2.26 37.74
C GLU A 265 -6.86 2.55 36.54
N ARG A 266 -6.21 1.52 35.97
CA ARG A 266 -5.38 1.61 34.77
C ARG A 266 -6.13 1.28 33.49
N ALA A 267 -7.44 1.06 33.57
CA ALA A 267 -8.29 0.90 32.37
C ALA A 267 -8.07 2.08 31.43
N ARG A 268 -8.00 1.78 30.11
CA ARG A 268 -7.72 2.77 29.08
C ARG A 268 -8.45 2.45 27.80
N SER A 269 -8.66 3.46 26.97
CA SER A 269 -9.14 3.27 25.62
C SER A 269 -8.15 2.40 24.83
N TRP A 270 -8.69 1.46 24.08
CA TRP A 270 -7.94 0.51 23.27
C TRP A 270 -8.68 0.25 21.96
N SER A 271 -7.95 -0.17 20.94
CA SER A 271 -8.59 -0.69 19.72
C SER A 271 -7.98 -2.02 19.31
N SER A 272 -8.80 -2.83 18.63
CA SER A 272 -8.42 -4.12 18.06
C SER A 272 -9.00 -4.27 16.66
N ASN A 273 -8.20 -4.86 15.79
CA ASN A 273 -8.65 -5.23 14.44
C ASN A 273 -9.68 -6.37 14.53
N ALA A 274 -10.65 -6.34 13.62
CA ALA A 274 -11.70 -7.34 13.52
C ALA A 274 -12.05 -7.58 12.04
N SER A 275 -12.60 -8.76 11.73
CA SER A 275 -13.22 -8.98 10.42
C SER A 275 -14.54 -8.20 10.31
N TRP A 276 -14.98 -7.95 9.07
CA TRP A 276 -16.29 -7.36 8.80
C TRP A 276 -17.42 -8.12 9.49
N GLU A 277 -17.44 -9.45 9.34
CA GLU A 277 -18.50 -10.29 9.92
C GLU A 277 -18.52 -10.25 11.45
N TRP A 278 -17.34 -10.29 12.10
CA TRP A 278 -17.26 -10.20 13.55
C TRP A 278 -17.76 -8.84 14.05
N ALA A 279 -17.32 -7.75 13.45
CA ALA A 279 -17.68 -6.39 13.86
C ALA A 279 -19.17 -6.10 13.61
N LYS A 280 -19.71 -6.55 12.48
CA LYS A 280 -21.15 -6.50 12.16
C LYS A 280 -21.97 -7.28 13.19
N GLY A 281 -21.57 -8.52 13.48
CA GLY A 281 -22.24 -9.34 14.51
C GLY A 281 -22.17 -8.71 15.91
N LEU A 282 -21.09 -7.99 16.24
CA LEU A 282 -21.00 -7.25 17.48
C LEU A 282 -22.00 -6.08 17.54
N ALA A 283 -22.08 -5.29 16.47
CA ALA A 283 -23.08 -4.22 16.36
C ALA A 283 -24.51 -4.76 16.51
N GLU A 284 -24.85 -5.86 15.82
CA GLU A 284 -26.16 -6.51 15.90
C GLU A 284 -26.49 -6.98 17.33
N ARG A 285 -25.56 -7.60 18.02
CA ARG A 285 -25.74 -8.07 19.42
C ARG A 285 -26.06 -6.94 20.41
N HIS A 286 -25.53 -5.76 20.15
CA HIS A 286 -25.78 -4.56 20.97
C HIS A 286 -26.90 -3.67 20.42
N GLY A 287 -27.62 -4.09 19.38
CA GLY A 287 -28.68 -3.30 18.75
C GLY A 287 -28.19 -2.00 18.11
N ALA A 288 -26.90 -1.92 17.80
CA ALA A 288 -26.29 -0.74 17.18
C ALA A 288 -26.61 -0.66 15.70
N THR A 289 -27.02 0.52 15.24
CA THR A 289 -27.25 0.76 13.81
C THR A 289 -25.95 1.14 13.14
N ILE A 290 -25.59 0.42 12.06
CA ILE A 290 -24.46 0.80 11.21
C ILE A 290 -24.87 2.03 10.39
N GLN A 291 -24.16 3.13 10.61
CA GLN A 291 -24.36 4.43 9.96
C GLN A 291 -23.30 4.60 8.88
N TRP A 292 -23.50 5.59 8.01
CA TRP A 292 -22.54 5.97 6.98
C TRP A 292 -22.04 7.40 7.22
N ASP A 293 -20.73 7.58 7.30
CA ASP A 293 -20.11 8.91 7.31
C ASP A 293 -19.89 9.37 5.86
N GLU A 294 -20.74 10.26 5.39
CA GLU A 294 -20.69 10.77 4.01
C GLU A 294 -19.38 11.53 3.71
N LYS A 295 -18.79 12.19 4.70
CA LYS A 295 -17.54 12.92 4.53
C LYS A 295 -16.34 11.98 4.48
N GLN A 296 -16.31 11.00 5.36
CA GLN A 296 -15.19 10.06 5.45
C GLN A 296 -15.32 8.91 4.42
N GLY A 297 -16.52 8.63 3.93
CA GLY A 297 -16.76 7.52 3.02
C GLY A 297 -16.57 6.15 3.68
N VAL A 298 -16.95 6.02 4.95
CA VAL A 298 -16.81 4.79 5.73
C VAL A 298 -18.04 4.52 6.58
N PRO A 299 -18.41 3.24 6.83
CA PRO A 299 -19.43 2.88 7.80
C PRO A 299 -18.86 2.91 9.23
N PHE A 300 -19.74 3.23 10.18
CA PHE A 300 -19.42 3.20 11.62
C PHE A 300 -20.64 2.85 12.45
N ALA A 301 -20.43 2.38 13.66
CA ALA A 301 -21.45 2.20 14.67
C ALA A 301 -20.87 2.53 16.06
N TYR A 302 -21.77 2.77 17.02
CA TYR A 302 -21.40 2.86 18.42
C TYR A 302 -22.56 2.34 19.28
N TYR A 303 -22.24 1.90 20.47
CA TYR A 303 -23.19 1.41 21.45
C TYR A 303 -22.67 1.66 22.87
N GLU A 304 -23.60 1.62 23.83
CA GLU A 304 -23.26 1.69 25.24
C GLU A 304 -23.05 0.27 25.78
N ASN A 305 -21.97 0.08 26.52
CA ASN A 305 -21.67 -1.16 27.21
C ASN A 305 -21.19 -0.85 28.64
N GLY A 306 -22.06 -1.14 29.63
CA GLY A 306 -21.74 -0.89 31.02
C GLY A 306 -21.49 0.58 31.42
N GLY A 307 -22.19 1.52 30.76
CA GLY A 307 -22.08 2.95 30.99
C GLY A 307 -20.98 3.66 30.22
N VAL A 308 -20.22 2.93 29.36
CA VAL A 308 -19.21 3.49 28.45
C VAL A 308 -19.57 3.22 27.02
N TYR A 309 -19.19 4.14 26.14
CA TYR A 309 -19.39 3.96 24.71
C TYR A 309 -18.26 3.17 24.09
N GLU A 310 -18.62 2.21 23.23
CA GLU A 310 -17.73 1.50 22.33
C GLU A 310 -18.01 1.88 20.89
N TRP A 311 -16.99 1.89 20.04
CA TRP A 311 -17.09 2.34 18.66
C TRP A 311 -16.58 1.26 17.72
N LEU A 312 -17.25 1.16 16.58
CA LEU A 312 -16.86 0.30 15.46
C LEU A 312 -16.69 1.18 14.22
N PHE A 313 -15.55 1.07 13.58
CA PHE A 313 -15.34 1.60 12.23
C PHE A 313 -15.09 0.42 11.32
N PHE A 314 -15.79 0.41 10.19
CA PHE A 314 -15.80 -0.73 9.30
C PHE A 314 -15.15 -0.41 7.96
N GLU A 315 -14.72 -1.47 7.27
CA GLU A 315 -14.51 -1.47 5.82
C GLU A 315 -15.45 -2.50 5.19
N ASN A 316 -16.20 -2.07 4.18
CA ASN A 316 -17.15 -2.91 3.46
C ASN A 316 -17.16 -2.59 1.95
N ALA A 317 -18.00 -3.26 1.18
CA ALA A 317 -18.11 -3.05 -0.27
C ALA A 317 -18.34 -1.57 -0.65
N ARG A 318 -19.18 -0.83 0.09
CA ARG A 318 -19.45 0.59 -0.19
C ARG A 318 -18.21 1.46 0.05
N SER A 319 -17.50 1.27 1.16
CA SER A 319 -16.27 2.02 1.44
C SER A 319 -15.12 1.62 0.51
N PHE A 320 -15.07 0.35 0.12
CA PHE A 320 -14.11 -0.13 -0.88
C PHE A 320 -14.33 0.55 -2.24
N ARG A 321 -15.59 0.62 -2.72
CA ARG A 321 -15.95 1.36 -3.94
C ARG A 321 -15.52 2.83 -3.87
N ALA A 322 -15.78 3.53 -2.77
CA ALA A 322 -15.37 4.93 -2.63
C ALA A 322 -13.85 5.11 -2.78
N LYS A 323 -13.06 4.12 -2.33
CA LYS A 323 -11.60 4.12 -2.49
C LYS A 323 -11.18 3.79 -3.93
N LEU A 324 -11.88 2.88 -4.61
CA LEU A 324 -11.67 2.63 -6.04
C LEU A 324 -11.98 3.87 -6.88
N ASP A 325 -13.01 4.63 -6.53
CA ASP A 325 -13.34 5.88 -7.22
C ASP A 325 -12.24 6.92 -7.04
N LEU A 326 -11.65 7.05 -5.86
CA LEU A 326 -10.46 7.89 -5.62
C LEU A 326 -9.28 7.42 -6.48
N MET A 327 -8.99 6.12 -6.52
CA MET A 327 -7.94 5.53 -7.34
C MET A 327 -8.12 5.87 -8.83
N LYS A 328 -9.34 5.70 -9.35
CA LYS A 328 -9.69 6.03 -10.74
C LYS A 328 -9.58 7.54 -11.03
N GLU A 329 -10.08 8.39 -10.12
CA GLU A 329 -9.97 9.86 -10.21
C GLU A 329 -8.52 10.31 -10.35
N LYS A 330 -7.64 9.74 -9.52
CA LYS A 330 -6.20 10.07 -9.52
C LYS A 330 -5.41 9.33 -10.59
N LYS A 331 -6.05 8.47 -11.40
CA LYS A 331 -5.44 7.69 -12.48
C LYS A 331 -4.26 6.85 -12.00
N LEU A 332 -4.37 6.28 -10.81
CA LEU A 332 -3.30 5.49 -10.23
C LEU A 332 -3.11 4.16 -10.97
N ARG A 333 -1.93 3.53 -10.81
CA ARG A 333 -1.60 2.21 -11.34
C ARG A 333 -2.67 1.16 -11.03
N GLY A 334 -3.19 1.18 -9.82
CA GLY A 334 -4.14 0.22 -9.30
C GLY A 334 -4.27 0.36 -7.79
N PHE A 335 -4.54 -0.75 -7.13
CA PHE A 335 -4.70 -0.78 -5.69
C PHE A 335 -4.03 -2.00 -5.07
N SER A 336 -3.69 -1.87 -3.77
CA SER A 336 -3.08 -2.92 -2.95
C SER A 336 -3.89 -3.10 -1.66
N VAL A 337 -4.46 -4.27 -1.46
CA VAL A 337 -5.43 -4.56 -0.40
C VAL A 337 -4.73 -5.23 0.79
N TRP A 338 -4.74 -4.59 1.93
CA TRP A 338 -4.31 -5.17 3.19
C TRP A 338 -5.54 -5.54 4.01
N VAL A 339 -5.92 -6.78 4.14
CA VAL A 339 -5.31 -8.04 3.77
C VAL A 339 -6.43 -9.04 3.43
N LEU A 340 -6.12 -10.16 2.78
CA LEU A 340 -7.07 -11.25 2.55
C LEU A 340 -7.49 -11.90 3.88
N GLY A 341 -8.78 -12.20 4.03
CA GLY A 341 -9.39 -12.92 5.16
C GLY A 341 -10.41 -12.14 5.98
N PRO A 342 -10.16 -10.89 6.41
CA PRO A 342 -11.14 -10.12 7.20
C PRO A 342 -12.17 -9.35 6.38
N GLU A 343 -12.08 -9.36 5.05
CA GLU A 343 -12.86 -8.54 4.14
C GLU A 343 -14.36 -8.85 4.16
N ASP A 344 -15.16 -7.83 3.78
CA ASP A 344 -16.55 -8.01 3.34
C ASP A 344 -16.56 -8.71 1.98
N GLU A 345 -17.23 -9.82 1.86
CA GLU A 345 -17.42 -10.57 0.60
C GLU A 345 -17.97 -9.71 -0.55
N GLY A 346 -18.63 -8.62 -0.22
CA GLY A 346 -19.15 -7.69 -1.21
C GLY A 346 -18.07 -6.98 -2.03
N ILE A 347 -16.84 -6.84 -1.52
CA ILE A 347 -15.75 -6.15 -2.25
C ILE A 347 -15.44 -6.81 -3.59
N TRP A 348 -15.60 -8.12 -3.68
CA TRP A 348 -15.32 -8.92 -4.87
C TRP A 348 -16.29 -8.68 -6.03
N LYS A 349 -17.39 -7.95 -5.78
CA LYS A 349 -18.35 -7.50 -6.79
C LYS A 349 -18.04 -6.09 -7.29
N GLU A 350 -17.16 -5.37 -6.62
CA GLU A 350 -16.76 -4.02 -6.96
C GLU A 350 -15.66 -4.04 -8.06
N ARG A 351 -15.84 -3.21 -9.13
CA ARG A 351 -14.94 -3.17 -10.29
C ARG A 351 -14.59 -1.73 -10.68
#